data_acf77154e569f53a3abff75b5c2edef9
#
_entry.id   acf77154e569f53a3abff75b5c2edef9
#
_cell.length_a   1.000
_cell.length_b   1.000
_cell.length_c   1.000
_cell.angle_alpha   90.00
_cell.angle_beta   90.00
_cell.angle_gamma   90.00
#
_symmetry.space_group_name_H-M   'P 1'
#
loop_
_entity.id
_entity.type
_entity.pdbx_description
1 polymer ?
#
loop_
_entity_poly.entity_id
_entity_poly.type
_entity_poly.pdbx_seq_one_letter_code
_entity_poly.pdbx_strand_id
1 'polypeptide(L)'
;LQSRGLGDVYKRQLSGPSTELSKVETCTAEVTYNGELTSPVTLDTSLRFYTRSGREVEFEYTTLETDSVEVTLQVYKLATLPVEVSFINAPRDFDPSVLVYSLSKKTLNVAGPESQIDRLSTLSVGTIDLSTFALDKVYEMPIELPSGIRLLDNISSITVSFDSSRLETKTMNLPASCVQVINLPSTYTLTVETERLMNVTLCGPAGSLEALNPEQVVIEIDADDFYVAIGQQNIACRLYVPANDKIFALGSYVVQCKIESN
;
A
#
# COMPACT_ATOMS: atom_id res chain seq x y z
N LEU A 1 -6.23 17.94 -29.38
CA LEU A 1 -5.54 17.25 -28.25
C LEU A 1 -4.93 15.96 -28.78
N GLN A 2 -3.60 15.89 -28.89
CA GLN A 2 -2.92 14.62 -29.18
C GLN A 2 -2.81 13.82 -27.88
N SER A 3 -3.62 12.77 -27.75
CA SER A 3 -3.47 11.81 -26.67
C SER A 3 -2.56 10.69 -27.16
N ARG A 4 -1.37 10.52 -26.56
CA ARG A 4 -0.57 9.29 -26.67
C ARG A 4 -1.08 8.32 -25.61
N GLY A 5 -2.11 7.55 -25.93
CA GLY A 5 -2.55 6.44 -25.10
C GLY A 5 -1.58 5.26 -25.25
N LEU A 6 -1.05 4.75 -24.13
CA LEU A 6 -0.49 3.40 -24.05
C LEU A 6 -1.70 2.44 -23.99
N GLY A 7 -2.19 2.04 -25.17
CA GLY A 7 -3.13 0.92 -25.28
C GLY A 7 -2.33 -0.39 -25.44
N ASP A 8 -2.98 -1.52 -25.19
CA ASP A 8 -2.45 -2.85 -25.44
C ASP A 8 -1.85 -2.93 -26.84
N VAL A 9 -0.61 -3.44 -26.94
CA VAL A 9 0.09 -3.60 -28.20
C VAL A 9 -0.51 -4.80 -28.94
N TYR A 10 -1.61 -4.58 -29.64
CA TYR A 10 -2.10 -5.57 -30.59
C TYR A 10 -1.17 -5.55 -31.82
N LYS A 11 -0.53 -6.67 -32.09
CA LYS A 11 0.22 -6.85 -33.34
C LYS A 11 -0.78 -6.91 -34.48
N ARG A 12 -0.70 -5.95 -35.39
CA ARG A 12 -1.45 -5.97 -36.67
C ARG A 12 -0.52 -6.46 -37.77
N GLN A 13 -1.04 -7.26 -38.66
CA GLN A 13 -0.25 -7.85 -39.73
C GLN A 13 -0.57 -7.17 -41.06
N LEU A 14 0.52 -6.70 -41.72
CA LEU A 14 0.51 -6.27 -43.12
C LEU A 14 1.06 -7.39 -43.96
N SER A 15 0.39 -7.71 -45.05
CA SER A 15 0.83 -8.72 -46.00
C SER A 15 0.90 -8.13 -47.42
N GLY A 16 2.10 -8.12 -48.01
CA GLY A 16 2.29 -7.54 -49.32
C GLY A 16 3.75 -7.58 -49.79
N PRO A 17 4.05 -6.97 -50.95
CA PRO A 17 5.40 -6.90 -51.49
C PRO A 17 6.38 -6.19 -50.54
N SER A 18 7.56 -6.71 -50.39
CA SER A 18 8.61 -6.11 -49.54
C SER A 18 8.95 -4.66 -49.93
N THR A 19 8.77 -4.30 -51.18
CA THR A 19 8.97 -2.93 -51.68
C THR A 19 7.94 -1.92 -51.17
N GLU A 20 6.72 -2.35 -50.81
CA GLU A 20 5.70 -1.51 -50.19
C GLU A 20 5.88 -1.51 -48.68
N LEU A 21 6.06 -2.69 -48.08
CA LEU A 21 6.22 -2.86 -46.65
C LEU A 21 7.40 -2.08 -46.07
N SER A 22 8.53 -2.04 -46.82
CA SER A 22 9.75 -1.32 -46.43
C SER A 22 9.60 0.21 -46.42
N LYS A 23 8.52 0.76 -46.98
CA LYS A 23 8.25 2.20 -46.96
C LYS A 23 7.58 2.63 -45.64
N VAL A 24 6.99 1.69 -44.90
CA VAL A 24 6.25 1.98 -43.69
C VAL A 24 7.19 2.14 -42.50
N GLU A 25 7.19 3.30 -41.88
CA GLU A 25 7.95 3.60 -40.67
C GLU A 25 7.01 3.71 -39.46
N THR A 26 5.84 4.35 -39.64
CA THR A 26 4.84 4.54 -38.58
C THR A 26 3.44 4.24 -39.07
N CYS A 27 2.63 3.73 -38.14
CA CYS A 27 1.20 3.55 -38.31
C CYS A 27 0.48 4.39 -37.25
N THR A 28 -0.51 5.17 -37.67
CA THR A 28 -1.31 6.03 -36.78
C THR A 28 -2.81 5.76 -36.97
N ALA A 29 -3.53 5.91 -35.86
CA ALA A 29 -5.00 5.97 -35.85
C ALA A 29 -5.40 7.37 -35.40
N GLU A 30 -6.01 8.14 -36.29
CA GLU A 30 -6.41 9.52 -36.00
C GLU A 30 -7.91 9.62 -35.80
N VAL A 31 -8.32 10.16 -34.67
CA VAL A 31 -9.73 10.46 -34.38
C VAL A 31 -9.91 11.95 -34.09
N THR A 32 -10.97 12.50 -34.65
CA THR A 32 -11.42 13.86 -34.33
C THR A 32 -12.79 13.78 -33.67
N TYR A 33 -12.89 14.36 -32.47
CA TYR A 33 -14.15 14.47 -31.75
C TYR A 33 -14.47 15.93 -31.51
N ASN A 34 -15.64 16.38 -32.00
CA ASN A 34 -16.06 17.78 -31.97
C ASN A 34 -17.11 18.07 -30.88
N GLY A 35 -17.47 17.06 -30.06
CA GLY A 35 -18.42 17.21 -28.96
C GLY A 35 -17.76 17.47 -27.61
N GLU A 36 -18.57 17.72 -26.59
CA GLU A 36 -18.16 17.73 -25.20
C GLU A 36 -18.04 16.28 -24.68
N LEU A 37 -16.87 15.90 -24.14
CA LEU A 37 -16.62 14.59 -23.59
C LEU A 37 -17.07 14.54 -22.13
N THR A 38 -18.26 14.05 -21.87
CA THR A 38 -18.81 13.85 -20.52
C THR A 38 -18.74 12.38 -20.05
N SER A 39 -18.52 11.46 -20.98
CA SER A 39 -18.34 10.03 -20.75
C SER A 39 -17.31 9.47 -21.74
N PRO A 40 -16.70 8.30 -21.48
CA PRO A 40 -15.83 7.63 -22.45
C PRO A 40 -16.57 7.39 -23.78
N VAL A 41 -15.91 7.72 -24.88
CA VAL A 41 -16.44 7.54 -26.23
C VAL A 41 -15.49 6.66 -27.02
N THR A 42 -16.03 5.60 -27.63
CA THR A 42 -15.28 4.74 -28.55
C THR A 42 -15.64 5.10 -29.98
N LEU A 43 -14.61 5.33 -30.78
CA LEU A 43 -14.71 5.74 -32.19
C LEU A 43 -13.91 4.78 -33.06
N ASP A 44 -14.50 4.36 -34.16
CA ASP A 44 -13.79 3.62 -35.20
C ASP A 44 -13.04 4.58 -36.10
N THR A 45 -11.78 4.24 -36.40
CA THR A 45 -10.97 5.01 -37.33
C THR A 45 -10.08 4.09 -38.15
N SER A 46 -9.79 4.51 -39.38
CA SER A 46 -8.89 3.77 -40.26
C SER A 46 -7.43 4.02 -39.87
N LEU A 47 -6.62 2.98 -40.09
CA LEU A 47 -5.18 3.07 -39.92
C LEU A 47 -4.55 3.84 -41.09
N ARG A 48 -3.65 4.77 -40.78
CA ARG A 48 -2.83 5.50 -41.74
C ARG A 48 -1.36 5.15 -41.55
N PHE A 49 -0.68 4.98 -42.66
CA PHE A 49 0.72 4.55 -42.67
C PHE A 49 1.59 5.66 -43.26
N TYR A 50 2.73 5.90 -42.63
CA TYR A 50 3.63 6.98 -43.02
C TYR A 50 5.05 6.48 -43.21
N THR A 51 5.72 7.08 -44.20
CA THR A 51 7.14 6.92 -44.41
C THR A 51 7.97 7.66 -43.35
N ARG A 52 9.26 7.39 -43.27
CA ARG A 52 10.21 8.12 -42.43
C ARG A 52 10.23 9.65 -42.66
N SER A 53 9.86 10.09 -43.87
CA SER A 53 9.75 11.51 -44.22
C SER A 53 8.38 12.11 -43.89
N GLY A 54 7.46 11.35 -43.27
CA GLY A 54 6.13 11.79 -42.90
C GLY A 54 5.11 11.86 -44.04
N ARG A 55 5.40 11.23 -45.17
CA ARG A 55 4.43 11.12 -46.27
C ARG A 55 3.56 9.89 -46.06
N GLU A 56 2.28 10.03 -46.36
CA GLU A 56 1.34 8.92 -46.31
C GLU A 56 1.71 7.86 -47.37
N VAL A 57 1.61 6.57 -46.99
CA VAL A 57 1.88 5.44 -47.87
C VAL A 57 0.53 4.92 -48.36
N GLU A 58 0.35 4.96 -49.67
CA GLU A 58 -0.76 4.28 -50.35
C GLU A 58 -0.28 2.89 -50.81
N PHE A 59 -1.10 1.88 -50.53
CA PHE A 59 -0.82 0.49 -50.86
C PHE A 59 -1.60 0.11 -52.12
N GLU A 60 -0.93 -0.57 -53.06
CA GLU A 60 -1.52 -1.09 -54.26
C GLU A 60 -1.69 -2.62 -54.19
N TYR A 61 -0.73 -3.29 -53.55
CA TYR A 61 -0.69 -4.76 -53.45
C TYR A 61 -0.61 -5.28 -52.01
N THR A 62 -0.56 -4.38 -51.03
CA THR A 62 -0.51 -4.77 -49.64
C THR A 62 -1.91 -4.82 -49.06
N THR A 63 -2.23 -5.91 -48.35
CA THR A 63 -3.48 -6.12 -47.65
C THR A 63 -3.31 -5.99 -46.15
N LEU A 64 -4.27 -5.36 -45.50
CA LEU A 64 -4.37 -5.29 -44.04
C LEU A 64 -5.33 -6.39 -43.57
N GLU A 65 -4.98 -7.06 -42.50
CA GLU A 65 -5.87 -7.97 -41.80
C GLU A 65 -7.11 -7.22 -41.26
N THR A 66 -6.90 -5.99 -40.82
CA THR A 66 -7.96 -5.07 -40.37
C THR A 66 -7.57 -3.65 -40.76
N ASP A 67 -8.44 -2.93 -41.43
CA ASP A 67 -8.24 -1.56 -41.94
C ASP A 67 -8.67 -0.49 -40.92
N SER A 68 -9.43 -0.88 -39.89
CA SER A 68 -9.94 0.00 -38.84
C SER A 68 -9.59 -0.49 -37.46
N VAL A 69 -9.56 0.44 -36.52
CA VAL A 69 -9.34 0.20 -35.09
C VAL A 69 -10.30 1.04 -34.27
N GLU A 70 -10.71 0.49 -33.15
CA GLU A 70 -11.48 1.22 -32.14
C GLU A 70 -10.53 2.05 -31.28
N VAL A 71 -10.79 3.35 -31.18
CA VAL A 71 -10.07 4.27 -30.30
C VAL A 71 -11.01 4.78 -29.22
N THR A 72 -10.72 4.46 -27.97
CA THR A 72 -11.52 4.94 -26.84
C THR A 72 -10.90 6.20 -26.24
N LEU A 73 -11.67 7.30 -26.28
CA LEU A 73 -11.34 8.55 -25.59
C LEU A 73 -11.82 8.43 -24.15
N GLN A 74 -10.87 8.32 -23.23
CA GLN A 74 -11.17 8.20 -21.79
C GLN A 74 -11.45 9.56 -21.17
N VAL A 75 -12.51 9.64 -20.35
CA VAL A 75 -12.80 10.80 -19.49
C VAL A 75 -12.45 10.43 -18.06
N TYR A 76 -11.70 11.30 -17.41
CA TYR A 76 -11.31 11.13 -16.03
C TYR A 76 -12.02 12.14 -15.13
N LYS A 77 -12.54 11.65 -14.01
CA LYS A 77 -13.05 12.46 -12.93
C LYS A 77 -11.88 13.00 -12.10
N LEU A 78 -11.96 14.28 -11.76
CA LEU A 78 -11.00 14.93 -10.87
C LEU A 78 -11.52 14.86 -9.44
N ALA A 79 -10.65 14.57 -8.50
CA ALA A 79 -10.97 14.58 -7.08
C ALA A 79 -9.78 15.08 -6.24
N THR A 80 -10.11 15.71 -5.12
CA THR A 80 -9.16 16.04 -4.07
C THR A 80 -9.46 15.13 -2.89
N LEU A 81 -8.56 14.19 -2.60
CA LEU A 81 -8.77 13.17 -1.57
C LEU A 81 -7.86 13.43 -0.36
N PRO A 82 -8.36 13.26 0.87
CA PRO A 82 -7.55 13.34 2.06
C PRO A 82 -6.56 12.17 2.12
N VAL A 83 -5.39 12.44 2.73
CA VAL A 83 -4.31 11.50 2.89
C VAL A 83 -4.35 10.90 4.29
N GLU A 84 -4.21 9.59 4.38
CA GLU A 84 -4.14 8.84 5.63
C GLU A 84 -2.90 7.97 5.70
N VAL A 85 -2.46 7.68 6.92
CA VAL A 85 -1.37 6.77 7.25
C VAL A 85 -1.95 5.60 8.03
N SER A 86 -1.61 4.38 7.64
CA SER A 86 -2.00 3.16 8.35
C SER A 86 -0.88 2.70 9.28
N PHE A 87 -1.26 2.03 10.37
CA PHE A 87 -0.31 1.45 11.33
C PHE A 87 -0.42 -0.07 11.29
N ILE A 88 0.75 -0.76 11.32
CA ILE A 88 0.83 -2.21 11.43
C ILE A 88 1.61 -2.59 12.70
N ASN A 89 1.49 -3.86 13.09
CA ASN A 89 2.05 -4.38 14.35
C ASN A 89 1.59 -3.60 15.59
N ALA A 90 0.39 -3.01 15.49
CA ALA A 90 -0.27 -2.39 16.63
C ALA A 90 -0.73 -3.46 17.62
N PRO A 91 -0.79 -3.17 18.93
CA PRO A 91 -1.43 -4.02 19.91
C PRO A 91 -2.92 -4.24 19.60
N ARG A 92 -3.50 -5.26 20.23
CA ARG A 92 -4.95 -5.46 20.18
C ARG A 92 -5.67 -4.22 20.72
N ASP A 93 -6.72 -3.81 20.01
CA ASP A 93 -7.58 -2.67 20.37
C ASP A 93 -6.85 -1.32 20.51
N PHE A 94 -5.65 -1.18 19.90
CA PHE A 94 -4.85 0.05 19.96
C PHE A 94 -5.60 1.25 19.38
N ASP A 95 -5.67 2.34 20.15
CA ASP A 95 -6.21 3.62 19.70
C ASP A 95 -5.13 4.46 19.01
N PRO A 96 -5.11 4.53 17.67
CA PRO A 96 -4.10 5.28 16.93
C PRO A 96 -4.20 6.80 17.12
N SER A 97 -5.27 7.32 17.74
CA SER A 97 -5.43 8.74 18.00
C SER A 97 -4.37 9.32 18.95
N VAL A 98 -3.68 8.46 19.70
CA VAL A 98 -2.53 8.83 20.52
C VAL A 98 -1.36 9.31 19.69
N LEU A 99 -1.23 8.81 18.46
CA LEU A 99 -0.16 9.16 17.53
C LEU A 99 -0.55 10.41 16.73
N VAL A 100 -0.40 11.57 17.35
CA VAL A 100 -0.65 12.84 16.67
C VAL A 100 0.47 13.09 15.67
N TYR A 101 0.13 13.20 14.39
CA TYR A 101 1.10 13.42 13.33
C TYR A 101 0.69 14.56 12.41
N SER A 102 1.68 15.07 11.71
CA SER A 102 1.53 16.05 10.63
C SER A 102 2.02 15.47 9.31
N LEU A 103 1.34 15.86 8.23
CA LEU A 103 1.67 15.49 6.86
C LEU A 103 2.19 16.71 6.13
N SER A 104 3.23 16.56 5.29
CA SER A 104 3.68 17.64 4.41
C SER A 104 2.59 18.07 3.42
N LYS A 105 1.66 17.16 3.10
CA LYS A 105 0.46 17.45 2.31
C LYS A 105 -0.70 16.60 2.79
N LYS A 106 -1.81 17.26 3.15
CA LYS A 106 -2.99 16.62 3.76
C LYS A 106 -3.99 16.07 2.73
N THR A 107 -3.91 16.56 1.50
CA THR A 107 -4.80 16.16 0.41
C THR A 107 -4.02 16.00 -0.88
N LEU A 108 -4.45 15.11 -1.75
CA LEU A 108 -3.88 14.90 -3.08
C LEU A 108 -4.94 15.11 -4.16
N ASN A 109 -4.53 15.78 -5.25
CA ASN A 109 -5.36 15.93 -6.44
C ASN A 109 -5.08 14.75 -7.38
N VAL A 110 -6.13 14.03 -7.70
CA VAL A 110 -6.06 12.84 -8.53
C VAL A 110 -7.06 12.88 -9.68
N ALA A 111 -6.78 12.12 -10.72
CA ALA A 111 -7.67 11.90 -11.85
C ALA A 111 -7.78 10.40 -12.14
N GLY A 112 -8.97 9.93 -12.41
CA GLY A 112 -9.22 8.53 -12.75
C GLY A 112 -10.63 8.26 -13.25
N PRO A 113 -10.93 7.01 -13.63
CA PRO A 113 -12.28 6.61 -13.99
C PRO A 113 -13.25 6.93 -12.85
N GLU A 114 -14.43 7.45 -13.18
CA GLU A 114 -15.43 7.87 -12.19
C GLU A 114 -15.77 6.74 -11.20
N SER A 115 -15.98 5.53 -11.71
CA SER A 115 -16.29 4.36 -10.88
C SER A 115 -15.21 3.98 -9.86
N GLN A 116 -13.95 4.36 -10.10
CA GLN A 116 -12.84 4.15 -9.16
C GLN A 116 -12.74 5.31 -8.17
N ILE A 117 -12.81 6.55 -8.67
CA ILE A 117 -12.75 7.74 -7.83
C ILE A 117 -13.87 7.75 -6.79
N ASP A 118 -15.10 7.36 -7.17
CA ASP A 118 -16.26 7.37 -6.27
C ASP A 118 -16.20 6.34 -5.15
N ARG A 119 -15.30 5.37 -5.26
CA ARG A 119 -15.04 4.37 -4.20
C ARG A 119 -13.97 4.81 -3.21
N LEU A 120 -13.24 5.87 -3.53
CA LEU A 120 -12.15 6.37 -2.68
C LEU A 120 -12.66 7.50 -1.81
N SER A 121 -12.65 7.29 -0.51
CA SER A 121 -12.88 8.35 0.48
C SER A 121 -11.56 8.99 0.93
N THR A 122 -10.48 8.20 0.96
CA THR A 122 -9.14 8.59 1.41
C THR A 122 -8.08 7.91 0.55
N LEU A 123 -6.84 8.42 0.60
CA LEU A 123 -5.67 7.79 0.00
C LEU A 123 -4.67 7.41 1.10
N SER A 124 -4.45 6.12 1.27
CA SER A 124 -3.36 5.64 2.12
C SER A 124 -2.03 5.84 1.40
N VAL A 125 -1.10 6.55 2.03
CA VAL A 125 0.25 6.79 1.48
C VAL A 125 1.29 5.82 2.02
N GLY A 126 0.86 4.82 2.78
CA GLY A 126 1.72 3.77 3.29
C GLY A 126 1.41 3.37 4.72
N THR A 127 2.21 2.45 5.23
CA THR A 127 2.06 1.89 6.57
C THR A 127 3.29 2.20 7.42
N ILE A 128 3.06 2.54 8.68
CA ILE A 128 4.10 2.70 9.69
C ILE A 128 4.04 1.51 10.63
N ASP A 129 5.16 0.81 10.73
CA ASP A 129 5.32 -0.33 11.62
C ASP A 129 5.65 0.16 13.04
N LEU A 130 4.74 -0.08 13.98
CA LEU A 130 4.93 0.33 15.37
C LEU A 130 6.03 -0.45 16.07
N SER A 131 6.40 -1.63 15.60
CA SER A 131 7.53 -2.38 16.15
C SER A 131 8.88 -1.73 15.88
N THR A 132 8.99 -0.94 14.80
CA THR A 132 10.20 -0.18 14.43
C THR A 132 10.03 1.32 14.56
N PHE A 133 8.94 1.74 15.17
CA PHE A 133 8.60 3.14 15.34
C PHE A 133 9.64 3.89 16.17
N ALA A 134 10.00 5.09 15.73
CA ALA A 134 10.87 6.01 16.45
C ALA A 134 10.20 7.39 16.51
N LEU A 135 10.09 7.92 17.72
CA LEU A 135 9.34 9.16 18.02
C LEU A 135 9.84 10.38 17.25
N ASP A 136 11.15 10.51 17.10
CA ASP A 136 11.78 11.71 16.49
C ASP A 136 12.10 11.50 14.99
N LYS A 137 11.65 10.40 14.41
CA LYS A 137 11.89 10.08 13.01
C LYS A 137 10.86 10.75 12.12
N VAL A 138 11.34 11.36 11.05
CA VAL A 138 10.50 11.76 9.92
C VAL A 138 10.45 10.60 8.93
N TYR A 139 9.24 10.17 8.61
CA TYR A 139 9.00 9.09 7.66
C TYR A 139 8.69 9.66 6.30
N GLU A 140 9.44 9.23 5.29
CA GLU A 140 9.15 9.58 3.90
C GLU A 140 8.38 8.43 3.25
N MET A 141 7.14 8.72 2.83
CA MET A 141 6.22 7.75 2.25
C MET A 141 6.07 8.00 0.76
N PRO A 142 6.47 7.07 -0.11
CA PRO A 142 6.20 7.17 -1.54
C PRO A 142 4.69 7.14 -1.79
N ILE A 143 4.23 7.91 -2.77
CA ILE A 143 2.82 7.93 -3.15
C ILE A 143 2.56 6.78 -4.11
N GLU A 144 1.86 5.75 -3.64
CA GLU A 144 1.41 4.63 -4.44
C GLU A 144 -0.10 4.76 -4.69
N LEU A 145 -0.48 4.87 -5.94
CA LEU A 145 -1.88 5.00 -6.32
C LEU A 145 -2.42 3.68 -6.89
N PRO A 146 -3.71 3.42 -6.70
CA PRO A 146 -4.37 2.31 -7.37
C PRO A 146 -4.24 2.40 -8.89
N SER A 147 -4.21 1.24 -9.58
CA SER A 147 -4.13 1.19 -11.04
C SER A 147 -5.26 2.01 -11.69
N GLY A 148 -4.91 2.81 -12.68
CA GLY A 148 -5.85 3.69 -13.40
C GLY A 148 -6.04 5.07 -12.78
N ILE A 149 -5.54 5.33 -11.58
CA ILE A 149 -5.57 6.65 -10.95
C ILE A 149 -4.24 7.35 -11.20
N ARG A 150 -4.29 8.62 -11.52
CA ARG A 150 -3.13 9.48 -11.78
C ARG A 150 -3.04 10.59 -10.77
N LEU A 151 -1.85 10.83 -10.25
CA LEU A 151 -1.56 12.00 -9.43
C LEU A 151 -1.42 13.23 -10.33
N LEU A 152 -2.07 14.31 -9.93
CA LEU A 152 -1.98 15.59 -10.63
C LEU A 152 -0.98 16.54 -9.94
N ASP A 153 -0.67 16.27 -8.68
CA ASP A 153 0.33 17.03 -7.94
C ASP A 153 1.74 16.62 -8.38
N ASN A 154 2.64 17.59 -8.47
CA ASN A 154 4.03 17.36 -8.86
C ASN A 154 4.90 16.96 -7.64
N ILE A 155 4.53 15.88 -6.97
CA ILE A 155 5.26 15.30 -5.82
C ILE A 155 5.31 13.78 -5.97
N SER A 156 6.32 13.14 -5.41
CA SER A 156 6.49 11.68 -5.43
C SER A 156 6.35 11.04 -4.05
N SER A 157 6.47 11.84 -2.98
CA SER A 157 6.42 11.35 -1.61
C SER A 157 5.74 12.36 -0.69
N ILE A 158 5.29 11.87 0.47
CA ILE A 158 4.75 12.68 1.57
C ILE A 158 5.58 12.38 2.81
N THR A 159 5.97 13.41 3.55
CA THR A 159 6.63 13.23 4.84
C THR A 159 5.60 13.23 5.96
N VAL A 160 5.80 12.29 6.90
CA VAL A 160 5.02 12.12 8.12
C VAL A 160 5.93 12.40 9.31
N SER A 161 5.55 13.32 10.18
CA SER A 161 6.27 13.64 11.41
C SER A 161 5.31 13.58 12.60
N PHE A 162 5.76 12.99 13.70
CA PHE A 162 4.97 12.79 14.91
C PHE A 162 5.25 13.86 15.95
N ASP A 163 4.21 14.21 16.71
CA ASP A 163 4.35 15.09 17.88
C ASP A 163 4.77 14.23 19.09
N SER A 164 6.09 14.12 19.29
CA SER A 164 6.66 13.36 20.40
C SER A 164 6.46 14.03 21.76
N SER A 165 6.08 15.30 21.81
CA SER A 165 5.93 16.05 23.08
C SER A 165 4.83 15.51 23.99
N ARG A 166 3.90 14.74 23.42
CA ARG A 166 2.75 14.13 24.13
C ARG A 166 2.98 12.68 24.52
N LEU A 167 4.09 12.12 24.12
CA LEU A 167 4.43 10.72 24.32
C LEU A 167 5.63 10.60 25.25
N GLU A 168 5.63 9.57 26.06
CA GLU A 168 6.77 9.17 26.88
C GLU A 168 7.09 7.69 26.64
N THR A 169 8.28 7.28 27.03
CA THR A 169 8.71 5.89 26.98
C THR A 169 9.12 5.41 28.35
N LYS A 170 8.82 4.14 28.66
CA LYS A 170 9.27 3.46 29.87
C LYS A 170 9.81 2.08 29.52
N THR A 171 11.04 1.80 29.98
CA THR A 171 11.63 0.48 29.81
C THR A 171 11.47 -0.33 31.08
N MET A 172 11.02 -1.56 30.96
CA MET A 172 10.81 -2.48 32.08
C MET A 172 11.08 -3.93 31.69
N ASN A 173 11.22 -4.79 32.70
CA ASN A 173 11.33 -6.22 32.50
C ASN A 173 10.02 -6.88 32.88
N LEU A 174 9.50 -7.74 32.01
CA LEU A 174 8.22 -8.39 32.21
C LEU A 174 8.45 -9.85 32.64
N PRO A 175 7.80 -10.33 33.72
CA PRO A 175 7.92 -11.72 34.14
C PRO A 175 7.12 -12.65 33.19
N ALA A 176 7.52 -13.93 33.16
CA ALA A 176 6.81 -14.95 32.36
C ALA A 176 5.33 -15.11 32.73
N SER A 177 4.95 -14.74 33.96
CA SER A 177 3.55 -14.74 34.40
C SER A 177 2.64 -13.81 33.59
N CYS A 178 3.22 -12.85 32.84
CA CYS A 178 2.49 -11.97 31.94
C CYS A 178 2.16 -12.60 30.58
N VAL A 179 2.70 -13.78 30.29
CA VAL A 179 2.49 -14.47 29.01
C VAL A 179 1.09 -15.09 28.99
N GLN A 180 0.35 -14.79 27.94
CA GLN A 180 -0.91 -15.42 27.59
C GLN A 180 -0.81 -16.04 26.21
N VAL A 181 -1.19 -17.31 26.11
CA VAL A 181 -1.23 -18.04 24.84
C VAL A 181 -2.68 -18.17 24.43
N ILE A 182 -2.96 -17.78 23.20
CA ILE A 182 -4.30 -17.90 22.62
C ILE A 182 -4.26 -18.75 21.33
N ASN A 183 -5.41 -19.28 20.93
CA ASN A 183 -5.62 -20.08 19.73
C ASN A 183 -4.73 -21.33 19.60
N LEU A 184 -4.09 -21.80 20.69
CA LEU A 184 -3.30 -23.03 20.66
C LEU A 184 -4.22 -24.24 20.49
N PRO A 185 -4.02 -25.09 19.45
CA PRO A 185 -4.80 -26.30 19.28
C PRO A 185 -4.67 -27.23 20.49
N SER A 186 -5.78 -27.83 20.93
CA SER A 186 -5.83 -28.69 22.11
C SER A 186 -4.93 -29.96 22.06
N THR A 187 -4.40 -30.26 20.89
CA THR A 187 -3.43 -31.35 20.66
C THR A 187 -2.01 -31.02 21.12
N TYR A 188 -1.77 -29.75 21.47
CA TYR A 188 -0.45 -29.25 21.86
C TYR A 188 -0.49 -28.60 23.24
N THR A 189 0.61 -28.71 23.96
CA THR A 189 0.91 -27.95 25.17
C THR A 189 2.11 -27.04 24.90
N LEU A 190 2.01 -25.76 25.26
CA LEU A 190 3.10 -24.79 25.14
C LEU A 190 3.56 -24.41 26.55
N THR A 191 4.83 -24.59 26.81
CA THR A 191 5.51 -24.19 28.06
C THR A 191 6.44 -23.04 27.76
N VAL A 192 6.30 -21.93 28.48
CA VAL A 192 7.17 -20.76 28.37
C VAL A 192 8.48 -21.04 29.12
N GLU A 193 9.62 -20.98 28.43
CA GLU A 193 10.96 -21.17 29.01
C GLU A 193 11.63 -19.86 29.38
N THR A 194 11.23 -18.75 28.75
CA THR A 194 11.72 -17.42 29.10
C THR A 194 11.21 -17.01 30.47
N GLU A 195 12.11 -16.85 31.45
CA GLU A 195 11.73 -16.41 32.79
C GLU A 195 11.29 -14.93 32.83
N ARG A 196 11.94 -14.09 32.04
CA ARG A 196 11.66 -12.65 31.93
C ARG A 196 11.96 -12.15 30.53
N LEU A 197 11.05 -11.33 30.01
CA LEU A 197 11.30 -10.54 28.81
C LEU A 197 11.99 -9.25 29.24
N MET A 198 13.25 -9.07 28.80
CA MET A 198 14.13 -8.00 29.27
C MET A 198 14.02 -6.77 28.36
N ASN A 199 14.20 -5.58 28.96
CA ASN A 199 14.29 -4.30 28.26
C ASN A 199 13.10 -4.00 27.33
N VAL A 200 11.90 -4.34 27.77
CA VAL A 200 10.69 -3.98 27.04
C VAL A 200 10.47 -2.48 27.15
N THR A 201 10.46 -1.81 26.02
CA THR A 201 10.19 -0.37 25.94
C THR A 201 8.75 -0.14 25.53
N LEU A 202 7.97 0.44 26.42
CA LEU A 202 6.60 0.85 26.18
C LEU A 202 6.55 2.34 25.85
N CYS A 203 5.64 2.74 25.00
CA CYS A 203 5.34 4.11 24.60
C CYS A 203 3.86 4.40 24.84
N GLY A 204 3.56 5.58 25.33
CA GLY A 204 2.18 5.99 25.58
C GLY A 204 2.08 7.48 25.91
N PRO A 205 0.87 7.99 26.20
CA PRO A 205 0.67 9.38 26.60
C PRO A 205 1.47 9.75 27.84
N ALA A 206 1.96 10.99 27.90
CA ALA A 206 2.69 11.51 29.04
C ALA A 206 1.90 11.33 30.33
N GLY A 207 2.54 10.79 31.37
CA GLY A 207 1.94 10.46 32.68
C GLY A 207 1.21 9.12 32.74
N SER A 208 0.99 8.44 31.60
CA SER A 208 0.26 7.17 31.57
C SER A 208 1.11 5.96 31.96
N LEU A 209 2.44 6.08 31.79
CA LEU A 209 3.38 5.00 32.07
C LEU A 209 3.95 5.06 33.50
N GLU A 210 3.79 6.18 34.20
CA GLU A 210 4.40 6.41 35.51
C GLU A 210 3.94 5.36 36.54
N ALA A 211 2.64 5.12 36.62
CA ALA A 211 2.03 4.17 37.54
C ALA A 211 1.94 2.73 37.00
N LEU A 212 2.40 2.50 35.77
CA LEU A 212 2.29 1.18 35.15
C LEU A 212 3.26 0.19 35.76
N ASN A 213 2.74 -0.93 36.26
CA ASN A 213 3.49 -2.05 36.79
C ASN A 213 3.68 -3.16 35.73
N PRO A 214 4.77 -3.94 35.80
CA PRO A 214 5.02 -5.03 34.85
C PRO A 214 3.87 -6.04 34.74
N GLU A 215 3.19 -6.35 35.86
CA GLU A 215 2.08 -7.33 35.92
C GLU A 215 0.81 -6.87 35.21
N GLN A 216 0.72 -5.59 34.85
CA GLN A 216 -0.41 -5.03 34.10
C GLN A 216 -0.23 -5.13 32.58
N VAL A 217 0.95 -5.55 32.13
CA VAL A 217 1.27 -5.73 30.71
C VAL A 217 1.04 -7.20 30.34
N VAL A 218 0.33 -7.45 29.27
CA VAL A 218 0.12 -8.78 28.73
C VAL A 218 1.10 -9.00 27.58
N ILE A 219 1.77 -10.15 27.60
CA ILE A 219 2.61 -10.68 26.53
C ILE A 219 1.77 -11.74 25.82
N GLU A 220 1.15 -11.40 24.69
CA GLU A 220 0.28 -12.30 23.95
C GLU A 220 1.07 -13.09 22.92
N ILE A 221 0.92 -14.40 22.95
CA ILE A 221 1.37 -15.35 21.93
C ILE A 221 0.12 -15.90 21.25
N ASP A 222 -0.05 -15.61 19.98
CA ASP A 222 -1.17 -16.11 19.18
C ASP A 222 -0.69 -17.27 18.31
N ALA A 223 -1.25 -18.47 18.51
CA ALA A 223 -0.84 -19.66 17.77
C ALA A 223 -1.28 -19.61 16.29
N ASP A 224 -2.18 -18.74 15.92
CA ASP A 224 -2.54 -18.51 14.51
C ASP A 224 -1.46 -17.73 13.74
N ASP A 225 -0.57 -17.03 14.45
CA ASP A 225 0.48 -16.21 13.83
C ASP A 225 1.77 -17.00 13.45
N PHE A 226 1.90 -18.27 13.86
CA PHE A 226 3.09 -19.06 13.58
C PHE A 226 2.77 -20.53 13.32
N TYR A 227 3.72 -21.23 12.67
CA TYR A 227 3.59 -22.66 12.47
C TYR A 227 3.92 -23.41 13.78
N VAL A 228 2.93 -24.13 14.31
CA VAL A 228 3.09 -24.92 15.54
C VAL A 228 3.88 -26.20 15.23
N ALA A 229 5.14 -26.26 15.67
CA ALA A 229 6.02 -27.43 15.55
C ALA A 229 6.47 -27.87 16.93
N ILE A 230 6.58 -29.19 17.12
CA ILE A 230 7.07 -29.80 18.38
C ILE A 230 8.54 -29.45 18.59
N GLY A 231 8.89 -29.04 19.81
CA GLY A 231 10.24 -28.67 20.20
C GLY A 231 10.35 -27.26 20.75
N GLN A 232 11.58 -26.76 20.86
CA GLN A 232 11.87 -25.40 21.29
C GLN A 232 11.72 -24.42 20.12
N GLN A 233 11.01 -23.34 20.34
CA GLN A 233 10.79 -22.25 19.37
C GLN A 233 10.91 -20.89 20.03
N ASN A 234 11.46 -19.94 19.28
CA ASN A 234 11.39 -18.51 19.59
C ASN A 234 10.17 -17.93 18.89
N ILE A 235 9.16 -17.58 19.65
CA ILE A 235 7.87 -17.13 19.13
C ILE A 235 7.75 -15.63 19.32
N ALA A 236 7.39 -14.91 18.25
CA ALA A 236 7.09 -13.50 18.32
C ALA A 236 5.85 -13.27 19.18
N CYS A 237 5.87 -12.22 19.98
CA CYS A 237 4.77 -11.88 20.86
C CYS A 237 4.32 -10.43 20.68
N ARG A 238 3.06 -10.17 20.94
CA ARG A 238 2.49 -8.84 21.01
C ARG A 238 2.36 -8.40 22.47
N LEU A 239 2.59 -7.12 22.73
CA LEU A 239 2.47 -6.59 24.07
C LEU A 239 1.40 -5.51 24.08
N TYR A 240 0.51 -5.58 25.08
CA TYR A 240 -0.53 -4.59 25.30
C TYR A 240 -0.86 -4.43 26.77
N VAL A 241 -1.53 -3.33 27.10
CA VAL A 241 -2.02 -3.04 28.45
C VAL A 241 -3.55 -3.03 28.41
N PRO A 242 -4.20 -4.07 28.94
CA PRO A 242 -5.68 -4.18 28.85
C PRO A 242 -6.46 -2.98 29.37
N ALA A 243 -5.91 -2.27 30.34
CA ALA A 243 -6.54 -1.09 30.94
C ALA A 243 -6.30 0.21 30.16
N ASN A 244 -5.43 0.19 29.12
CA ASN A 244 -5.06 1.39 28.37
C ASN A 244 -4.64 1.05 26.93
N ASP A 245 -5.56 1.25 26.01
CA ASP A 245 -5.41 1.02 24.57
C ASP A 245 -4.49 2.02 23.85
N LYS A 246 -3.98 3.02 24.57
CA LYS A 246 -3.05 4.06 24.05
C LYS A 246 -1.58 3.74 24.33
N ILE A 247 -1.30 2.62 24.98
CA ILE A 247 0.08 2.17 25.26
C ILE A 247 0.45 1.05 24.29
N PHE A 248 1.61 1.18 23.68
CA PHE A 248 2.16 0.19 22.75
C PHE A 248 3.63 -0.07 23.00
N ALA A 249 4.13 -1.21 22.54
CA ALA A 249 5.53 -1.56 22.68
C ALA A 249 6.34 -1.08 21.46
N LEU A 250 7.53 -0.54 21.73
CA LEU A 250 8.54 -0.23 20.72
C LEU A 250 9.50 -1.42 20.61
N GLY A 251 9.71 -1.90 19.40
CA GLY A 251 10.57 -3.04 19.14
C GLY A 251 9.78 -4.34 18.93
N SER A 252 10.49 -5.34 18.46
CA SER A 252 9.97 -6.71 18.28
C SER A 252 10.49 -7.59 19.41
N TYR A 253 9.61 -8.37 20.02
CA TYR A 253 9.92 -9.22 21.15
C TYR A 253 9.62 -10.66 20.83
N VAL A 254 10.45 -11.55 21.37
CA VAL A 254 10.30 -13.01 21.20
C VAL A 254 10.38 -13.69 22.56
N VAL A 255 9.59 -14.74 22.73
CA VAL A 255 9.57 -15.58 23.91
C VAL A 255 9.99 -16.97 23.51
N GLN A 256 10.95 -17.57 24.24
CA GLN A 256 11.33 -18.95 24.03
C GLN A 256 10.30 -19.86 24.69
N CYS A 257 9.76 -20.77 23.89
CA CYS A 257 8.73 -21.71 24.30
C CYS A 257 9.10 -23.12 23.89
N LYS A 258 8.64 -24.10 24.65
CA LYS A 258 8.67 -25.52 24.30
C LYS A 258 7.26 -25.98 23.98
N ILE A 259 7.08 -26.60 22.82
CA ILE A 259 5.80 -27.15 22.37
C ILE A 259 5.90 -28.68 22.37
N GLU A 260 4.92 -29.32 22.98
CA GLU A 260 4.80 -30.77 23.08
C GLU A 260 3.42 -31.21 22.58
N SER A 261 3.35 -32.44 22.03
CA SER A 261 2.07 -33.05 21.68
C SER A 261 1.47 -33.70 22.93
N ASN A 262 0.19 -33.50 23.12
CA ASN A 262 -0.59 -34.13 24.20
C ASN A 262 -0.82 -35.61 23.93
#